data_0fcb5d3e94bb2e44ffb778d92d554349
#
_entry.id   0fcb5d3e94bb2e44ffb778d92d554349
#
_cell.length_a   1.000
_cell.length_b   1.000
_cell.length_c   1.000
_cell.angle_alpha   90.00
_cell.angle_beta   90.00
_cell.angle_gamma   90.00
#
_symmetry.space_group_name_H-M   'P 1'
#
loop_
_entity.id
_entity.type
_entity.pdbx_description
1 polymer ?
#
loop_
_entity_poly.entity_id
_entity_poly.type
_entity_poly.pdbx_seq_one_letter_code
_entity_poly.pdbx_strand_id
1 'polypeptide(L)'
;MVSSEIIIKEFKEFNLEGGYLIDGFPSVGFSSAIATESMINTSQFELGGIIDSKIFPPISVIKEGKPNYPSRIFINENLKVGVFSSYLNLDQSLHRQVSESMLEWSKKHKIKLIVSSIAVKSEKENSQMMGVGST
;
A
#
# COMPACT_ATOMS: atom_id res chain seq x y z
N MET A 1 -10.11 -17.20 14.83
CA MET A 1 -9.99 -17.10 14.30
C MET A 1 -9.83 -16.38 13.46
N VAL A 2 -9.62 -16.09 13.10
CA VAL A 2 -9.51 -15.61 12.35
C VAL A 2 -9.55 -15.35 11.47
N SER A 3 -9.57 -15.41 11.09
CA SER A 3 -9.17 -15.35 10.13
C SER A 3 -9.07 -14.38 9.34
N SER A 4 -8.26 -14.32 8.89
CA SER A 4 -8.00 -13.23 8.07
C SER A 4 -8.86 -13.24 6.84
N GLU A 5 -9.71 -12.30 6.76
CA GLU A 5 -10.50 -12.07 5.58
C GLU A 5 -9.67 -11.33 4.52
N ILE A 6 -8.46 -10.88 4.88
CA ILE A 6 -7.53 -10.22 3.96
C ILE A 6 -6.58 -11.25 3.37
N ILE A 7 -6.52 -11.29 2.05
CA ILE A 7 -5.69 -12.22 1.30
C ILE A 7 -4.63 -11.42 0.54
N ILE A 8 -3.37 -11.80 0.70
CA ILE A 8 -2.29 -11.28 -0.11
C ILE A 8 -1.82 -12.41 -1.01
N LYS A 9 -1.91 -12.20 -2.32
CA LYS A 9 -1.48 -13.17 -3.31
C LYS A 9 -0.27 -12.62 -4.05
N GLU A 10 0.84 -13.31 -3.93
CA GLU A 10 2.07 -12.96 -4.64
C GLU A 10 2.13 -13.73 -5.95
N PHE A 11 2.53 -13.06 -7.03
CA PHE A 11 2.58 -13.66 -8.37
C PHE A 11 3.95 -14.23 -8.70
N LYS A 12 4.95 -13.87 -7.93
CA LYS A 12 6.33 -14.32 -8.14
C LYS A 12 7.11 -14.21 -6.84
N GLU A 13 8.26 -14.87 -6.79
CA GLU A 13 9.18 -14.72 -5.67
C GLU A 13 10.03 -13.48 -5.88
N PHE A 14 10.33 -12.80 -4.79
CA PHE A 14 11.20 -11.62 -4.80
C PHE A 14 11.85 -11.44 -3.45
N ASN A 15 12.96 -10.70 -3.42
CA ASN A 15 13.73 -10.46 -2.20
C ASN A 15 13.77 -8.96 -1.89
N LEU A 16 13.15 -8.59 -0.78
CA LEU A 16 13.13 -7.22 -0.26
C LEU A 16 13.76 -7.11 1.12
N GLU A 17 14.55 -8.10 1.51
CA GLU A 17 15.16 -8.16 2.84
C GLU A 17 15.98 -6.90 3.15
N GLY A 18 15.69 -6.29 4.29
CA GLY A 18 16.35 -5.06 4.73
C GLY A 18 15.85 -3.79 4.06
N GLY A 19 14.80 -3.92 3.26
CA GLY A 19 14.27 -2.81 2.47
C GLY A 19 13.10 -2.09 3.14
N TYR A 20 12.31 -1.44 2.31
CA TYR A 20 11.24 -0.55 2.75
C TYR A 20 9.90 -0.97 2.14
N LEU A 21 8.84 -0.74 2.90
CA LEU A 21 7.48 -0.84 2.40
C LEU A 21 6.84 0.55 2.43
N ILE A 22 6.26 0.94 1.32
CA ILE A 22 5.54 2.21 1.22
C ILE A 22 4.06 1.93 1.19
N ASP A 23 3.33 2.55 2.10
CA ASP A 23 1.89 2.45 2.22
C ASP A 23 1.23 3.48 1.31
N GLY A 24 0.52 3.01 0.30
CA GLY A 24 -0.17 3.85 -0.67
C GLY A 24 -1.69 3.82 -0.54
N PHE A 25 -2.21 3.34 0.58
CA PHE A 25 -3.66 3.39 0.80
C PHE A 25 -4.15 4.84 0.88
N PRO A 26 -5.32 5.14 0.32
CA PRO A 26 -5.82 6.51 0.27
C PRO A 26 -6.02 7.15 1.65
N SER A 27 -5.69 8.42 1.73
CA SER A 27 -5.99 9.29 2.86
C SER A 27 -6.77 10.50 2.34
N VAL A 28 -6.85 11.57 3.12
CA VAL A 28 -7.53 12.80 2.70
C VAL A 28 -6.92 13.31 1.39
N GLY A 29 -7.77 13.53 0.37
CA GLY A 29 -7.34 14.02 -0.93
C GLY A 29 -6.60 13.01 -1.80
N PHE A 30 -6.54 11.76 -1.39
CA PHE A 30 -5.87 10.68 -2.12
C PHE A 30 -4.37 10.95 -2.37
N SER A 31 -3.74 11.80 -1.59
CA SER A 31 -2.34 12.19 -1.80
C SER A 31 -1.37 11.01 -1.75
N SER A 32 -1.59 10.06 -0.83
CA SER A 32 -0.76 8.85 -0.75
C SER A 32 -0.88 8.01 -2.01
N ALA A 33 -2.09 7.81 -2.49
CA ALA A 33 -2.36 7.01 -3.69
C ALA A 33 -1.73 7.66 -4.92
N ILE A 34 -1.84 8.97 -5.05
CA ILE A 34 -1.23 9.73 -6.15
C ILE A 34 0.28 9.65 -6.10
N ALA A 35 0.86 9.81 -4.92
CA ALA A 35 2.31 9.75 -4.74
C ALA A 35 2.87 8.37 -5.11
N THR A 36 2.22 7.30 -4.67
CA THR A 36 2.67 5.94 -4.98
C THR A 36 2.49 5.60 -6.45
N GLU A 37 1.41 6.05 -7.08
CA GLU A 37 1.21 5.85 -8.51
C GLU A 37 2.29 6.56 -9.32
N SER A 38 2.65 7.78 -8.93
CA SER A 38 3.74 8.52 -9.56
C SER A 38 5.07 7.78 -9.41
N MET A 39 5.34 7.26 -8.21
CA MET A 39 6.55 6.49 -7.94
C MET A 39 6.63 5.23 -8.79
N ILE A 40 5.54 4.49 -8.91
CA ILE A 40 5.46 3.28 -9.71
C ILE A 40 5.73 3.58 -11.19
N ASN A 41 5.23 4.70 -11.69
CA ASN A 41 5.37 5.07 -13.10
C ASN A 41 6.76 5.63 -13.43
N THR A 42 7.46 6.20 -12.47
CA THR A 42 8.76 6.85 -12.72
C THR A 42 9.96 5.96 -12.42
N SER A 43 9.75 4.86 -11.74
CA SER A 43 10.79 3.90 -11.38
C SER A 43 10.45 2.53 -11.95
N GLN A 44 11.42 1.63 -11.95
CA GLN A 44 11.23 0.29 -12.51
C GLN A 44 10.56 -0.63 -11.50
N PHE A 45 9.30 -0.40 -11.24
CA PHE A 45 8.49 -1.27 -10.39
C PHE A 45 7.76 -2.32 -11.22
N GLU A 46 7.65 -3.51 -10.67
CA GLU A 46 6.90 -4.61 -11.28
C GLU A 46 5.74 -4.98 -10.39
N LEU A 47 4.66 -5.45 -10.99
CA LEU A 47 3.52 -5.98 -10.25
C LEU A 47 3.93 -7.29 -9.59
N GLY A 48 3.97 -7.32 -8.26
CA GLY A 48 4.37 -8.49 -7.49
C GLY A 48 3.22 -9.24 -6.86
N GLY A 49 2.08 -8.61 -6.70
CA GLY A 49 0.94 -9.27 -6.08
C GLY A 49 -0.28 -8.36 -5.96
N ILE A 50 -1.30 -8.91 -5.33
CA ILE A 50 -2.54 -8.20 -5.04
C ILE A 50 -2.94 -8.38 -3.58
N ILE A 51 -3.77 -7.46 -3.12
CA ILE A 51 -4.42 -7.53 -1.82
C ILE A 51 -5.91 -7.59 -2.09
N ASP A 52 -6.57 -8.61 -1.59
CA ASP A 52 -7.99 -8.81 -1.83
C ASP A 52 -8.71 -9.24 -0.56
N SER A 53 -10.02 -9.10 -0.57
CA SER A 53 -10.88 -9.54 0.53
C SER A 53 -12.32 -9.58 0.07
N LYS A 54 -13.08 -10.51 0.62
CA LYS A 54 -14.53 -10.58 0.39
C LYS A 54 -15.26 -9.37 0.98
N ILE A 55 -14.64 -8.68 1.92
CA ILE A 55 -15.24 -7.52 2.59
C ILE A 55 -14.81 -6.19 1.96
N PHE A 56 -13.98 -6.23 0.93
CA PHE A 56 -13.62 -5.02 0.18
C PHE A 56 -14.77 -4.62 -0.75
N PRO A 57 -14.93 -3.31 -1.02
CA PRO A 57 -15.88 -2.87 -2.03
C PRO A 57 -15.63 -3.56 -3.37
N PRO A 58 -16.68 -4.01 -4.08
CA PRO A 58 -16.53 -4.72 -5.35
C PRO A 58 -16.22 -3.75 -6.48
N ILE A 59 -15.01 -3.20 -6.47
CA ILE A 59 -14.54 -2.20 -7.41
C ILE A 59 -13.44 -2.79 -8.27
N SER A 60 -13.42 -2.42 -9.54
CA SER A 60 -12.33 -2.71 -10.45
C SER A 60 -11.83 -1.41 -11.04
N VAL A 61 -10.53 -1.29 -11.23
CA VAL A 61 -9.91 -0.12 -11.84
C VAL A 61 -9.64 -0.44 -13.30
N ILE A 62 -10.19 0.36 -14.20
CA ILE A 62 -9.94 0.20 -15.63
C ILE A 62 -8.76 1.07 -16.01
N LYS A 63 -7.73 0.45 -16.55
CA LYS A 63 -6.53 1.14 -17.02
C LYS A 63 -6.16 0.57 -18.39
N GLU A 64 -6.05 1.45 -19.38
CA GLU A 64 -5.77 1.06 -20.77
C GLU A 64 -6.76 0.02 -21.29
N GLY A 65 -8.03 0.16 -20.91
CA GLY A 65 -9.11 -0.72 -21.33
C GLY A 65 -9.15 -2.08 -20.65
N LYS A 66 -8.29 -2.30 -19.65
CA LYS A 66 -8.21 -3.58 -18.93
C LYS A 66 -8.61 -3.41 -17.47
N PRO A 67 -9.39 -4.35 -16.92
CA PRO A 67 -9.69 -4.33 -15.50
C PRO A 67 -8.49 -4.77 -14.67
N ASN A 68 -8.28 -4.07 -13.56
CA ASN A 68 -7.22 -4.36 -12.62
C ASN A 68 -7.78 -4.42 -11.20
N TYR A 69 -7.11 -5.17 -10.35
CA TYR A 69 -7.41 -5.13 -8.92
C TYR A 69 -7.16 -3.74 -8.37
N PRO A 70 -8.03 -3.23 -7.50
CA PRO A 70 -7.87 -1.89 -6.93
C PRO A 70 -6.74 -1.79 -5.92
N SER A 71 -6.32 -2.90 -5.32
CA SER A 71 -5.21 -2.93 -4.36
C SER A 71 -4.14 -3.89 -4.88
N ARG A 72 -2.95 -3.38 -5.11
CA ARG A 72 -1.86 -4.11 -5.73
C ARG A 72 -0.56 -3.89 -4.96
N ILE A 73 0.34 -4.85 -5.11
CA ILE A 73 1.69 -4.75 -4.55
C ILE A 73 2.67 -4.64 -5.71
N PHE A 74 3.42 -3.55 -5.73
CA PHE A 74 4.50 -3.35 -6.69
C PHE A 74 5.84 -3.49 -5.98
N ILE A 75 6.83 -4.01 -6.69
CA ILE A 75 8.14 -4.26 -6.11
C ILE A 75 9.26 -3.75 -7.00
N ASN A 76 10.34 -3.33 -6.37
CA ASN A 76 11.59 -3.02 -7.03
C ASN A 76 12.71 -3.68 -6.20
N GLU A 77 13.22 -4.81 -6.68
CA GLU A 77 14.23 -5.57 -5.94
C GLU A 77 15.57 -4.86 -5.87
N ASN A 78 15.91 -4.06 -6.88
CA ASN A 78 17.17 -3.32 -6.87
C ASN A 78 17.21 -2.28 -5.75
N LEU A 79 16.10 -1.61 -5.52
CA LEU A 79 15.96 -0.62 -4.45
C LEU A 79 15.53 -1.25 -3.12
N LYS A 80 15.12 -2.51 -3.14
CA LYS A 80 14.54 -3.19 -1.97
C LYS A 80 13.31 -2.45 -1.45
N VAL A 81 12.41 -2.09 -2.35
CA VAL A 81 11.19 -1.34 -2.03
C VAL A 81 9.96 -2.10 -2.51
N GLY A 82 9.00 -2.25 -1.62
CA GLY A 82 7.66 -2.70 -1.94
C GLY A 82 6.69 -1.54 -1.76
N VAL A 83 5.68 -1.48 -2.60
CA VAL A 83 4.64 -0.44 -2.53
C VAL A 83 3.27 -1.12 -2.51
N PHE A 84 2.49 -0.84 -1.49
CA PHE A 84 1.09 -1.21 -1.45
C PHE A 84 0.28 -0.06 -2.06
N SER A 85 -0.12 -0.24 -3.31
CA SER A 85 -0.89 0.76 -4.05
C SER A 85 -2.36 0.42 -4.01
N SER A 86 -3.21 1.36 -3.59
CA SER A 86 -4.63 1.12 -3.49
C SER A 86 -5.45 2.34 -3.88
N TYR A 87 -6.57 2.09 -4.55
CA TYR A 87 -7.59 3.11 -4.82
C TYR A 87 -8.81 2.94 -3.92
N LEU A 88 -8.77 1.96 -3.01
CA LEU A 88 -9.90 1.71 -2.12
C LEU A 88 -9.88 2.66 -0.93
N ASN A 89 -10.96 3.41 -0.77
CA ASN A 89 -11.20 4.14 0.45
C ASN A 89 -11.95 3.20 1.40
N LEU A 90 -11.21 2.54 2.26
CA LEU A 90 -11.74 1.50 3.12
C LEU A 90 -12.50 2.08 4.31
N ASP A 91 -13.55 1.39 4.70
CA ASP A 91 -14.26 1.69 5.93
C ASP A 91 -13.32 1.55 7.13
N GLN A 92 -13.53 2.37 8.13
CA GLN A 92 -12.69 2.41 9.33
C GLN A 92 -12.59 1.05 10.02
N SER A 93 -13.65 0.25 9.95
CA SER A 93 -13.67 -1.10 10.52
C SER A 93 -12.65 -2.05 9.89
N LEU A 94 -12.16 -1.74 8.69
CA LEU A 94 -11.20 -2.59 7.98
C LEU A 94 -9.75 -2.17 8.17
N HIS A 95 -9.51 -1.00 8.72
CA HIS A 95 -8.15 -0.45 8.84
C HIS A 95 -7.23 -1.35 9.66
N ARG A 96 -7.76 -1.90 10.74
CA ARG A 96 -6.97 -2.78 11.60
C ARG A 96 -6.52 -4.05 10.88
N GLN A 97 -7.44 -4.71 10.20
CA GLN A 97 -7.16 -5.95 9.47
C GLN A 97 -6.14 -5.72 8.35
N VAL A 98 -6.30 -4.64 7.61
CA VAL A 98 -5.35 -4.27 6.55
C VAL A 98 -3.98 -3.97 7.13
N SER A 99 -3.92 -3.23 8.23
CA SER A 99 -2.65 -2.90 8.89
C SER A 99 -1.95 -4.15 9.42
N GLU A 100 -2.69 -5.06 10.01
CA GLU A 100 -2.14 -6.34 10.48
C GLU A 100 -1.58 -7.18 9.35
N SER A 101 -2.30 -7.25 8.23
CA SER A 101 -1.84 -7.97 7.04
C SER A 101 -0.56 -7.35 6.48
N MET A 102 -0.49 -6.03 6.48
CA MET A 102 0.68 -5.29 6.03
C MET A 102 1.90 -5.57 6.92
N LEU A 103 1.68 -5.60 8.23
CA LEU A 103 2.74 -5.93 9.19
C LEU A 103 3.23 -7.36 9.04
N GLU A 104 2.32 -8.31 8.86
CA GLU A 104 2.69 -9.71 8.65
C GLU A 104 3.49 -9.89 7.37
N TRP A 105 3.06 -9.24 6.29
CA TRP A 105 3.77 -9.27 5.03
C TRP A 105 5.18 -8.67 5.17
N SER A 106 5.28 -7.58 5.91
CA SER A 106 6.57 -6.93 6.18
C SER A 106 7.52 -7.83 6.96
N LYS A 107 7.00 -8.55 7.94
CA LYS A 107 7.80 -9.52 8.70
C LYS A 107 8.25 -10.67 7.83
N LYS A 108 7.37 -11.19 7.00
CA LYS A 108 7.67 -12.28 6.07
C LYS A 108 8.83 -11.91 5.15
N HIS A 109 8.84 -10.69 4.64
CA HIS A 109 9.85 -10.21 3.70
C HIS A 109 11.03 -9.50 4.37
N LYS A 110 11.07 -9.49 5.69
CA LYS A 110 12.16 -8.86 6.48
C LYS A 110 12.34 -7.39 6.12
N ILE A 111 11.24 -6.70 5.99
CA ILE A 111 11.20 -5.25 5.74
C ILE A 111 11.74 -4.51 6.96
N LYS A 112 12.62 -3.55 6.73
CA LYS A 112 13.25 -2.76 7.78
C LYS A 112 12.36 -1.63 8.28
N LEU A 113 11.63 -0.98 7.37
CA LEU A 113 10.86 0.21 7.70
C LEU A 113 9.61 0.31 6.82
N ILE A 114 8.50 0.64 7.44
CA ILE A 114 7.26 0.96 6.73
C ILE A 114 7.11 2.48 6.74
N VAL A 115 6.91 3.05 5.55
CA VAL A 115 6.71 4.48 5.37
C VAL A 115 5.27 4.72 4.94
N SER A 116 4.59 5.59 5.65
CA SER A 116 3.21 5.94 5.34
C SER A 116 3.08 7.46 5.33
N SER A 117 2.47 7.99 4.28
CA SER A 117 2.16 9.41 4.20
C SER A 117 0.66 9.60 4.37
N ILE A 118 0.29 10.49 5.26
CA ILE A 118 -1.11 10.78 5.57
C ILE A 118 -1.34 12.27 5.44
N ALA A 119 -2.36 12.63 4.66
CA ALA A 119 -2.81 14.02 4.61
C ALA A 119 -3.81 14.26 5.74
N VAL A 120 -3.62 15.34 6.45
CA VAL A 120 -4.48 15.73 7.56
C VAL A 120 -5.08 17.11 7.27
N LYS A 121 -6.37 17.24 7.53
CA LYS A 121 -7.02 18.54 7.42
C LYS A 121 -6.51 19.46 8.52
N SER A 122 -6.06 20.65 8.12
CA SER A 122 -5.61 21.68 9.06
C SER A 122 -6.46 22.92 8.87
N GLU A 123 -6.85 23.55 9.97
CA GLU A 123 -7.57 24.82 9.96
C GLU A 123 -6.64 25.99 9.62
N LYS A 124 -5.34 25.78 9.68
CA LYS A 124 -4.34 26.80 9.33
C LYS A 124 -3.78 26.52 7.95
N GLU A 125 -3.62 27.57 7.16
CA GLU A 125 -2.88 27.49 5.92
C GLU A 125 -1.42 27.20 6.25
N ASN A 126 -1.11 25.94 6.38
CA ASN A 126 0.21 25.50 6.77
C ASN A 126 0.62 24.29 5.94
N SER A 127 1.65 24.46 5.13
CA SER A 127 2.17 23.40 4.27
C SER A 127 3.33 22.65 4.93
N GLN A 128 3.29 22.48 6.25
CA GLN A 128 4.35 21.78 6.97
C GLN A 128 4.16 20.28 6.88
N MET A 129 5.27 19.60 6.71
CA MET A 129 5.36 18.15 6.75
C MET A 129 5.92 17.74 8.11
N MET A 130 5.24 16.83 8.78
CA MET A 130 5.68 16.33 10.08
C MET A 130 5.97 14.84 9.98
N GLY A 131 7.08 14.42 10.57
CA GLY A 131 7.42 13.01 10.67
C GLY A 131 7.13 12.48 12.07
N VAL A 132 6.58 11.26 12.11
CA VAL A 132 6.35 10.53 13.35
C VAL A 132 6.93 9.14 13.19
N GLY A 133 7.76 8.73 14.13
CA GLY A 133 8.37 7.41 14.11
C GLY A 133 7.94 6.57 15.30
N SER A 134 8.02 5.26 15.13
CA SER A 134 7.69 4.30 16.20
C SER A 134 8.88 3.96 17.08
N THR A 135 10.05 4.41 16.74
CA THR A 135 11.28 4.18 17.50
C THR A 135 12.08 5.44 17.68
#